data_88a682c01c66c633d6047b1c983f0512
#
_entry.id   88a682c01c66c633d6047b1c983f0512
#
_cell.length_a   1.000
_cell.length_b   1.000
_cell.length_c   1.000
_cell.angle_alpha   90.00
_cell.angle_beta   90.00
_cell.angle_gamma   90.00
#
_symmetry.space_group_name_H-M   'P 1'
#
loop_
_entity.id
_entity.type
_entity.pdbx_description
1 polymer ?
#
loop_
_entity_poly.entity_id
_entity_poly.type
_entity_poly.pdbx_seq_one_letter_code
_entity_poly.pdbx_strand_id
1 'polypeptide(L)'
;MVEVYLPASLVNLFEGSPRKLPLEATSVGEVVSRLNARWPGMRDRLCSSNGAIRRHITVFVDGERAQAETALRPGSVVQIIPAISGG
;
A
#
# COMPACT_ATOMS: atom_id res chain seq x y z
N MET A 1 10.99 6.39 -9.21
CA MET A 1 10.36 6.23 -7.89
C MET A 1 8.88 6.47 -7.95
N VAL A 2 8.15 5.81 -7.11
CA VAL A 2 6.72 6.04 -7.00
C VAL A 2 6.42 6.74 -5.68
N GLU A 3 5.26 7.40 -5.60
CA GLU A 3 4.80 8.04 -4.37
C GLU A 3 3.74 7.20 -3.73
N VAL A 4 3.91 6.91 -2.44
CA VAL A 4 2.97 6.05 -1.71
C VAL A 4 2.28 6.85 -0.62
N TYR A 5 0.95 6.78 -0.59
CA TYR A 5 0.13 7.41 0.44
C TYR A 5 -0.46 6.35 1.34
N LEU A 6 -0.22 6.49 2.64
CA LEU A 6 -0.71 5.55 3.65
C LEU A 6 -1.86 6.16 4.44
N PRO A 7 -2.88 5.37 4.79
CA PRO A 7 -3.99 5.89 5.59
C PRO A 7 -3.59 6.09 7.05
N ALA A 8 -4.26 7.01 7.71
CA ALA A 8 -3.98 7.30 9.11
C ALA A 8 -4.10 6.07 10.00
N SER A 9 -5.09 5.21 9.70
CA SER A 9 -5.31 3.99 10.48
C SER A 9 -4.09 3.06 10.46
N LEU A 10 -3.37 3.04 9.35
CA LEU A 10 -2.18 2.21 9.22
C LEU A 10 -0.98 2.88 9.89
N VAL A 11 -0.81 4.18 9.66
CA VAL A 11 0.28 4.94 10.24
C VAL A 11 0.24 4.91 11.76
N ASN A 12 -0.95 4.93 12.34
CA ASN A 12 -1.11 4.88 13.78
C ASN A 12 -0.68 3.55 14.39
N LEU A 13 -0.64 2.49 13.59
CA LEU A 13 -0.22 1.16 14.07
C LEU A 13 1.28 0.96 13.97
N PHE A 14 1.96 1.75 13.15
CA PHE A 14 3.39 1.58 12.90
C PHE A 14 4.13 2.87 13.18
N GLU A 15 4.70 2.96 14.35
CA GLU A 15 5.39 4.16 14.81
C GLU A 15 6.49 4.57 13.83
N GLY A 16 6.53 5.85 13.53
CA GLY A 16 7.52 6.40 12.62
C GLY A 16 7.16 6.31 11.15
N SER A 17 6.05 5.66 10.81
CA SER A 17 5.66 5.61 9.40
C SER A 17 4.98 6.92 8.99
N PRO A 18 5.32 7.45 7.81
CA PRO A 18 4.72 8.70 7.34
C PRO A 18 3.44 8.43 6.57
N ARG A 19 2.63 9.48 6.36
CA ARG A 19 1.43 9.41 5.55
C ARG A 19 1.76 9.38 4.06
N LYS A 20 2.95 9.81 3.69
CA LYS A 20 3.40 9.88 2.31
C LYS A 20 4.89 9.63 2.25
N LEU A 21 5.32 8.77 1.34
CA LEU A 21 6.75 8.52 1.18
C LEU A 21 7.06 8.07 -0.25
N PRO A 22 8.28 8.35 -0.74
CA PRO A 22 8.73 7.81 -2.01
C PRO A 22 9.29 6.41 -1.81
N LEU A 23 9.04 5.54 -2.78
CA LEU A 23 9.60 4.20 -2.77
C LEU A 23 10.03 3.81 -4.17
N GLU A 24 11.03 2.96 -4.27
CA GLU A 24 11.42 2.39 -5.53
C GLU A 24 10.72 1.05 -5.66
N ALA A 25 9.81 0.95 -6.60
CA ALA A 25 9.01 -0.25 -6.80
C ALA A 25 8.46 -0.32 -8.21
N THR A 26 8.33 -1.52 -8.72
CA THR A 26 7.82 -1.77 -10.06
C THR A 26 6.44 -2.41 -10.05
N SER A 27 5.91 -2.74 -8.89
CA SER A 27 4.58 -3.29 -8.75
C SER A 27 4.01 -2.93 -7.37
N VAL A 28 2.70 -3.05 -7.23
CA VAL A 28 2.05 -2.82 -5.94
C VAL A 28 2.57 -3.81 -4.89
N GLY A 29 2.75 -5.07 -5.28
CA GLY A 29 3.30 -6.07 -4.37
C GLY A 29 4.68 -5.69 -3.86
N GLU A 30 5.50 -5.10 -4.73
CA GLU A 30 6.83 -4.65 -4.31
C GLU A 30 6.74 -3.48 -3.33
N VAL A 31 5.78 -2.58 -3.52
CA VAL A 31 5.52 -1.51 -2.55
C VAL A 31 5.25 -2.11 -1.18
N VAL A 32 4.39 -3.11 -1.12
CA VAL A 32 4.05 -3.77 0.15
C VAL A 32 5.28 -4.41 0.78
N SER A 33 6.09 -5.08 -0.03
CA SER A 33 7.33 -5.70 0.47
C SER A 33 8.30 -4.68 1.03
N ARG A 34 8.45 -3.56 0.35
CA ARG A 34 9.34 -2.48 0.81
C ARG A 34 8.83 -1.84 2.10
N LEU A 35 7.51 -1.65 2.20
CA LEU A 35 6.91 -1.12 3.41
C LEU A 35 7.14 -2.08 4.58
N ASN A 36 6.97 -3.37 4.33
CA ASN A 36 7.16 -4.38 5.36
C ASN A 36 8.61 -4.47 5.83
N ALA A 37 9.56 -4.19 4.94
CA ALA A 37 10.98 -4.19 5.32
C ALA A 37 11.30 -3.06 6.29
N ARG A 38 10.61 -1.93 6.16
CA ARG A 38 10.80 -0.78 7.04
C ARG A 38 9.95 -0.87 8.30
N TRP A 39 8.74 -1.37 8.17
CA TRP A 39 7.80 -1.51 9.29
C TRP A 39 7.28 -2.93 9.32
N PRO A 40 8.00 -3.85 9.96
CA PRO A 40 7.59 -5.26 9.99
C PRO A 40 6.17 -5.45 10.51
N GLY A 41 5.40 -6.26 9.80
CA GLY A 41 3.99 -6.47 10.10
C GLY A 41 3.04 -5.68 9.22
N MET A 42 3.55 -4.68 8.50
CA MET A 42 2.69 -3.86 7.65
C MET A 42 2.08 -4.69 6.51
N ARG A 43 2.84 -5.63 5.97
CA ARG A 43 2.35 -6.52 4.93
C ARG A 43 1.11 -7.31 5.40
N ASP A 44 1.12 -7.79 6.64
CA ASP A 44 0.01 -8.57 7.17
C ASP A 44 -1.26 -7.74 7.30
N ARG A 45 -1.13 -6.42 7.40
CA ARG A 45 -2.27 -5.54 7.44
C ARG A 45 -2.82 -5.25 6.05
N LEU A 46 -1.98 -5.32 5.05
CA LEU A 46 -2.35 -4.96 3.68
C LEU A 46 -2.70 -6.17 2.82
N CYS A 47 -2.05 -7.30 3.06
CA CYS A 47 -2.22 -8.49 2.25
C CYS A 47 -2.60 -9.70 3.08
N SER A 48 -3.33 -10.61 2.46
CA SER A 48 -3.64 -11.90 3.06
C SER A 48 -2.45 -12.84 2.86
N SER A 49 -2.52 -14.03 3.44
CA SER A 49 -1.43 -14.98 3.38
C SER A 49 -1.06 -15.41 1.96
N ASN A 50 -1.99 -15.33 1.03
CA ASN A 50 -1.71 -15.68 -0.38
C ASN A 50 -1.18 -14.49 -1.19
N GLY A 51 -0.90 -13.36 -0.56
CA GLY A 51 -0.35 -12.20 -1.24
C GLY A 51 -1.37 -11.25 -1.86
N ALA A 52 -2.64 -11.59 -1.83
CA ALA A 52 -3.66 -10.72 -2.37
C ALA A 52 -3.97 -9.58 -1.39
N ILE A 53 -4.35 -8.43 -1.93
CA ILE A 53 -4.74 -7.30 -1.10
C ILE A 53 -5.99 -7.68 -0.30
N ARG A 54 -5.99 -7.35 0.98
CA ARG A 54 -7.12 -7.68 1.85
C ARG A 54 -8.38 -6.98 1.39
N ARG A 55 -9.52 -7.64 1.64
CA ARG A 55 -10.84 -7.19 1.23
C ARG A 55 -11.19 -5.79 1.71
N HIS A 56 -10.72 -5.42 2.91
CA HIS A 56 -11.02 -4.12 3.50
C HIS A 56 -9.97 -3.07 3.19
N ILE A 57 -9.10 -3.36 2.22
CA ILE A 57 -8.08 -2.42 1.75
C ILE A 57 -8.29 -2.22 0.25
N THR A 58 -8.25 -0.98 -0.20
CA THR A 58 -8.28 -0.66 -1.61
C THR A 58 -7.01 0.07 -1.97
N VAL A 59 -6.41 -0.30 -3.10
CA VAL A 59 -5.22 0.37 -3.60
C VAL A 59 -5.55 1.00 -4.95
N PHE A 60 -5.22 2.28 -5.09
CA PHE A 60 -5.35 2.98 -6.35
C PHE A 60 -3.97 3.32 -6.89
N VAL A 61 -3.75 3.12 -8.17
CA VAL A 61 -2.53 3.53 -8.87
C VAL A 61 -2.95 4.54 -9.92
N ASP A 62 -2.47 5.76 -9.77
CA ASP A 62 -2.78 6.86 -10.70
C ASP A 62 -4.30 7.02 -10.89
N GLY A 63 -5.05 6.83 -9.81
CA GLY A 63 -6.49 7.01 -9.81
C GLY A 63 -7.29 5.78 -10.21
N GLU A 64 -6.64 4.70 -10.57
CA GLU A 64 -7.34 3.47 -10.97
C GLU A 64 -7.14 2.37 -9.94
N ARG A 65 -8.19 1.62 -9.69
CA ARG A 65 -8.14 0.52 -8.73
C ARG A 65 -7.12 -0.53 -9.18
N ALA A 66 -6.32 -1.00 -8.24
CA ALA A 66 -5.19 -1.86 -8.56
C ALA A 66 -5.20 -3.14 -7.72
N GLN A 67 -4.43 -4.10 -8.18
CA GLN A 67 -4.23 -5.38 -7.51
C GLN A 67 -2.76 -5.48 -7.09
N ALA A 68 -2.41 -6.56 -6.38
CA ALA A 68 -1.03 -6.77 -5.95
C ALA A 68 -0.06 -6.87 -7.15
N GLU A 69 -0.50 -7.46 -8.26
CA GLU A 69 0.35 -7.62 -9.44
C GLU A 69 0.37 -6.41 -10.38
N THR A 70 -0.38 -5.37 -10.05
CA THR A 70 -0.42 -4.18 -10.93
C THR A 70 0.96 -3.55 -11.05
N ALA A 71 1.39 -3.35 -12.29
CA ALA A 71 2.70 -2.75 -12.57
C ALA A 71 2.68 -1.25 -12.31
N LEU A 72 3.81 -0.72 -11.89
CA LEU A 72 3.98 0.70 -11.63
C LEU A 72 5.00 1.29 -12.59
N ARG A 73 4.83 2.57 -12.92
CA ARG A 73 5.77 3.32 -13.74
C ARG A 73 6.49 4.33 -12.88
N PRO A 74 7.66 4.82 -13.31
CA PRO A 74 8.30 5.92 -12.60
C PRO A 74 7.32 7.09 -12.48
N GLY A 75 7.16 7.60 -11.27
CA GLY A 75 6.24 8.70 -11.02
C GLY A 75 4.81 8.29 -10.68
N SER A 76 4.50 7.01 -10.70
CA SER A 76 3.17 6.55 -10.32
C SER A 76 2.83 6.96 -8.89
N VAL A 77 1.55 7.22 -8.66
CA VAL A 77 1.04 7.56 -7.33
C VAL A 77 0.22 6.37 -6.83
N VAL A 78 0.62 5.82 -5.70
CA VAL A 78 -0.04 4.66 -5.09
C VAL A 78 -0.76 5.13 -3.84
N GLN A 79 -2.08 4.97 -3.80
CA GLN A 79 -2.90 5.35 -2.65
C GLN A 79 -3.46 4.11 -2.00
N ILE A 80 -3.17 3.93 -0.72
CA ILE A 80 -3.67 2.80 0.04
C ILE A 80 -4.76 3.34 0.96
N ILE A 81 -5.98 2.83 0.79
CA ILE A 81 -7.16 3.36 1.46
C ILE A 81 -7.91 2.23 2.14
N PRO A 82 -8.29 2.38 3.41
CA PRO A 82 -9.13 1.37 4.05
C PRO A 82 -10.52 1.44 3.42
N ALA A 83 -11.10 0.28 3.16
CA ALA A 83 -12.45 0.25 2.65
C ALA A 83 -13.39 0.76 3.73
N ILE A 84 -14.24 1.67 3.36
CA ILE A 84 -15.25 2.16 4.27
C ILE A 84 -16.36 1.14 4.27
N SER A 85 -16.53 0.49 5.40
CA SER A 85 -17.62 -0.44 5.50
C SER A 85 -18.85 0.36 5.71
N GLY A 86 -19.54 0.54 4.90
CA GLY A 86 -20.65 1.22 5.16
C GLY A 86 -21.64 1.07 4.52
N GLY A 87 -21.21 0.67 4.22
CA GLY A 87 -22.10 0.80 3.52
C GLY A 87 -23.24 0.58 3.83
#